data_3da20aa64835e2d7a07859aa786f4cc6
#
_entry.id   3da20aa64835e2d7a07859aa786f4cc6
#
_cell.length_a   1.000
_cell.length_b   1.000
_cell.length_c   1.000
_cell.angle_alpha   90.00
_cell.angle_beta   90.00
_cell.angle_gamma   90.00
#
_symmetry.space_group_name_H-M   'P 1'
#
loop_
_entity.id
_entity.type
_entity.pdbx_description
1 polymer ?
#
loop_
_entity_poly.entity_id
_entity_poly.type
_entity_poly.pdbx_seq_one_letter_code
_entity_poly.pdbx_strand_id
1 'polypeptide(L)'
;LFHLQGYRDPVLVATTDGVGTKIKIAAQLGHFESVGQDLVTLNVNDILTRGAKPLFFLDYLSFSNLDTQRLDNLMRGIAWGCREVGCALIGGETAQMPQVYSGDEMDLAGFVVGVVERDQLLESRNIETGNILIGVPSSGLHTNGFSLVRRVFNTDADPTVLYRRFDGLNHQLGEQLLVPHRSYYPLMAPVLGMVNGLAHITGGGLPGKLPAILPDDLAAEINLGSWPVLPIFKLIQKEGGISDQEMYRVF
;
A
#
# COMPACT_ATOMS: atom_id res chain seq x y z
N LEU A 1 -22.27 -1.19 -13.15
CA LEU A 1 -22.13 -0.18 -14.20
C LEU A 1 -21.68 1.14 -13.61
N PHE A 2 -20.79 1.83 -14.32
CA PHE A 2 -20.31 3.16 -13.94
C PHE A 2 -20.45 4.10 -15.15
N HIS A 3 -21.06 5.25 -14.95
CA HIS A 3 -21.26 6.25 -16.01
C HIS A 3 -20.23 7.36 -15.87
N LEU A 4 -19.26 7.41 -16.79
CA LEU A 4 -18.26 8.46 -16.83
C LEU A 4 -18.83 9.74 -17.42
N GLN A 5 -18.76 10.85 -16.68
CA GLN A 5 -19.25 12.17 -17.09
C GLN A 5 -18.27 13.28 -16.74
N GLY A 6 -18.33 14.40 -17.44
CA GLY A 6 -17.61 15.63 -17.10
C GLY A 6 -16.18 15.69 -17.56
N TYR A 7 -15.72 14.77 -18.43
CA TYR A 7 -14.39 14.76 -19.01
C TYR A 7 -14.45 15.09 -20.51
N ARG A 8 -13.39 15.71 -21.03
CA ARG A 8 -13.25 16.09 -22.46
C ARG A 8 -12.47 15.03 -23.25
N ASP A 9 -11.31 14.61 -22.73
CA ASP A 9 -10.41 13.59 -23.31
C ASP A 9 -9.90 12.67 -22.18
N PRO A 10 -10.78 11.81 -21.63
CA PRO A 10 -10.46 11.01 -20.47
C PRO A 10 -9.52 9.86 -20.80
N VAL A 11 -8.49 9.69 -19.96
CA VAL A 11 -7.64 8.50 -19.92
C VAL A 11 -7.99 7.70 -18.69
N LEU A 12 -8.35 6.43 -18.88
CA LEU A 12 -8.57 5.51 -17.77
C LEU A 12 -7.25 4.93 -17.31
N VAL A 13 -7.06 4.93 -15.99
CA VAL A 13 -5.89 4.33 -15.33
C VAL A 13 -6.39 3.24 -14.41
N ALA A 14 -5.86 2.04 -14.53
CA ALA A 14 -6.30 0.90 -13.72
C ALA A 14 -5.08 0.15 -13.18
N THR A 15 -5.23 -0.40 -11.98
CA THR A 15 -4.28 -1.31 -11.37
C THR A 15 -5.00 -2.38 -10.55
N THR A 16 -4.29 -3.45 -10.26
CA THR A 16 -4.71 -4.49 -9.32
C THR A 16 -3.53 -4.90 -8.46
N ASP A 17 -3.76 -4.97 -7.16
CA ASP A 17 -2.75 -5.43 -6.21
C ASP A 17 -3.43 -5.99 -4.95
N GLY A 18 -2.67 -6.75 -4.16
CA GLY A 18 -3.09 -7.33 -2.89
C GLY A 18 -2.20 -6.86 -1.73
N VAL A 19 -2.63 -7.12 -0.50
CA VAL A 19 -1.91 -6.69 0.71
C VAL A 19 -0.72 -7.59 1.05
N GLY A 20 -0.44 -8.59 0.22
CA GLY A 20 0.64 -9.53 0.44
C GLY A 20 0.53 -10.28 1.77
N THR A 21 1.68 -10.62 2.36
CA THR A 21 1.70 -11.44 3.58
C THR A 21 1.37 -10.68 4.87
N LYS A 22 1.02 -9.38 4.79
CA LYS A 22 0.42 -8.63 5.92
C LYS A 22 -0.84 -9.31 6.44
N ILE A 23 -1.61 -9.93 5.54
CA ILE A 23 -2.82 -10.68 5.90
C ILE A 23 -2.56 -11.78 6.93
N LYS A 24 -1.38 -12.40 6.95
CA LYS A 24 -1.04 -13.43 7.93
C LYS A 24 -0.88 -12.86 9.35
N ILE A 25 -0.32 -11.65 9.47
CA ILE A 25 -0.26 -10.93 10.76
C ILE A 25 -1.66 -10.53 11.22
N ALA A 26 -2.49 -10.03 10.30
CA ALA A 26 -3.89 -9.71 10.59
C ALA A 26 -4.68 -10.94 11.08
N ALA A 27 -4.47 -12.09 10.46
CA ALA A 27 -5.11 -13.35 10.86
C ALA A 27 -4.66 -13.81 12.25
N GLN A 28 -3.35 -13.72 12.57
CA GLN A 28 -2.82 -14.07 13.89
C GLN A 28 -3.37 -13.18 15.02
N LEU A 29 -3.71 -11.93 14.71
CA LEU A 29 -4.26 -10.96 15.68
C LEU A 29 -5.79 -10.85 15.65
N GLY A 30 -6.46 -11.44 14.65
CA GLY A 30 -7.90 -11.28 14.45
C GLY A 30 -8.33 -9.88 14.01
N HIS A 31 -7.43 -9.07 13.45
CA HIS A 31 -7.65 -7.67 13.09
C HIS A 31 -7.62 -7.47 11.58
N PHE A 32 -8.78 -7.45 10.92
CA PHE A 32 -8.89 -7.43 9.45
C PHE A 32 -9.30 -6.06 8.86
N GLU A 33 -9.84 -5.15 9.66
CA GLU A 33 -10.34 -3.86 9.16
C GLU A 33 -9.22 -3.01 8.55
N SER A 34 -8.04 -2.95 9.20
CA SER A 34 -6.87 -2.23 8.69
C SER A 34 -6.41 -2.77 7.34
N VAL A 35 -6.48 -4.08 7.14
CA VAL A 35 -6.07 -4.74 5.90
C VAL A 35 -7.07 -4.47 4.77
N GLY A 36 -8.36 -4.34 5.09
CA GLY A 36 -9.38 -3.86 4.13
C GLY A 36 -9.11 -2.42 3.69
N GLN A 37 -8.71 -1.55 4.62
CA GLN A 37 -8.27 -0.18 4.30
C GLN A 37 -7.02 -0.18 3.42
N ASP A 38 -6.03 -1.02 3.77
CA ASP A 38 -4.79 -1.17 3.01
C ASP A 38 -5.06 -1.54 1.56
N LEU A 39 -6.00 -2.47 1.32
CA LEU A 39 -6.33 -2.97 -0.01
C LEU A 39 -6.76 -1.85 -0.95
N VAL A 40 -7.61 -0.95 -0.47
CA VAL A 40 -8.06 0.20 -1.26
C VAL A 40 -6.93 1.21 -1.42
N THR A 41 -6.27 1.52 -0.32
CA THR A 41 -5.27 2.58 -0.27
C THR A 41 -4.08 2.31 -1.18
N LEU A 42 -3.54 1.09 -1.15
CA LEU A 42 -2.39 0.75 -2.00
C LEU A 42 -2.72 0.88 -3.49
N ASN A 43 -3.89 0.38 -3.91
CA ASN A 43 -4.34 0.47 -5.29
C ASN A 43 -4.61 1.93 -5.72
N VAL A 44 -5.24 2.73 -4.86
CA VAL A 44 -5.49 4.16 -5.15
C VAL A 44 -4.19 4.95 -5.22
N ASN A 45 -3.23 4.69 -4.32
CA ASN A 45 -1.91 5.33 -4.37
C ASN A 45 -1.15 4.99 -5.66
N ASP A 46 -1.36 3.81 -6.23
CA ASP A 46 -0.74 3.43 -7.51
C ASP A 46 -1.29 4.25 -8.68
N ILE A 47 -2.62 4.36 -8.82
CA ILE A 47 -3.19 5.18 -9.90
C ILE A 47 -2.96 6.67 -9.71
N LEU A 48 -2.79 7.12 -8.46
CA LEU A 48 -2.42 8.49 -8.12
C LEU A 48 -1.09 8.90 -8.77
N THR A 49 -0.15 7.96 -8.95
CA THR A 49 1.14 8.24 -9.61
C THR A 49 0.99 8.74 -11.04
N ARG A 50 -0.16 8.50 -11.65
CA ARG A 50 -0.53 9.00 -12.98
C ARG A 50 -1.41 10.25 -12.95
N GLY A 51 -1.67 10.81 -11.75
CA GLY A 51 -2.58 11.94 -11.56
C GLY A 51 -4.06 11.55 -11.62
N ALA A 52 -4.38 10.25 -11.59
CA ALA A 52 -5.74 9.78 -11.78
C ALA A 52 -6.60 9.94 -10.52
N LYS A 53 -7.83 10.41 -10.72
CA LYS A 53 -8.89 10.41 -9.71
C LYS A 53 -9.54 9.03 -9.66
N PRO A 54 -9.63 8.36 -8.50
CA PRO A 54 -10.32 7.09 -8.38
C PRO A 54 -11.81 7.23 -8.71
N LEU A 55 -12.35 6.29 -9.47
CA LEU A 55 -13.75 6.24 -9.87
C LEU A 55 -14.49 5.13 -9.15
N PHE A 56 -14.01 3.91 -9.33
CA PHE A 56 -14.63 2.74 -8.70
C PHE A 56 -13.60 1.67 -8.35
N PHE A 57 -14.00 0.84 -7.41
CA PHE A 57 -13.22 -0.26 -6.86
C PHE A 57 -14.00 -1.57 -6.96
N LEU A 58 -13.30 -2.66 -7.18
CA LEU A 58 -13.77 -4.04 -7.10
C LEU A 58 -12.83 -4.80 -6.19
N ASP A 59 -13.39 -5.69 -5.36
CA ASP A 59 -12.60 -6.57 -4.49
C ASP A 59 -12.74 -8.04 -4.93
N TYR A 60 -11.69 -8.80 -4.70
CA TYR A 60 -11.70 -10.26 -4.73
C TYR A 60 -11.22 -10.78 -3.38
N LEU A 61 -12.11 -11.48 -2.67
CA LEU A 61 -11.82 -12.05 -1.36
C LEU A 61 -11.94 -13.57 -1.45
N SER A 62 -10.89 -14.27 -1.07
CA SER A 62 -10.82 -15.72 -1.14
C SER A 62 -10.46 -16.32 0.21
N PHE A 63 -11.23 -17.30 0.65
CA PHE A 63 -11.11 -17.95 1.95
C PHE A 63 -11.02 -19.47 1.79
N SER A 64 -10.23 -20.11 2.66
CA SER A 64 -10.37 -21.55 2.87
C SER A 64 -11.74 -21.85 3.47
N ASN A 65 -12.05 -21.22 4.60
CA ASN A 65 -13.35 -21.28 5.27
C ASN A 65 -13.87 -19.86 5.46
N LEU A 66 -15.09 -19.60 4.99
CA LEU A 66 -15.72 -18.30 5.11
C LEU A 66 -16.16 -18.07 6.57
N ASP A 67 -15.57 -17.08 7.19
CA ASP A 67 -15.96 -16.54 8.48
C ASP A 67 -16.64 -15.18 8.27
N THR A 68 -17.90 -15.09 8.63
CA THR A 68 -18.71 -13.87 8.40
C THR A 68 -18.22 -12.67 9.21
N GLN A 69 -17.62 -12.88 10.38
CA GLN A 69 -17.04 -11.81 11.19
C GLN A 69 -15.79 -11.24 10.53
N ARG A 70 -14.92 -12.10 9.99
CA ARG A 70 -13.72 -11.69 9.23
C ARG A 70 -14.12 -10.93 7.98
N LEU A 71 -15.11 -11.45 7.24
CA LEU A 71 -15.65 -10.78 6.06
C LEU A 71 -16.22 -9.40 6.39
N ASP A 72 -17.03 -9.28 7.43
CA ASP A 72 -17.60 -7.98 7.86
C ASP A 72 -16.49 -6.96 8.18
N ASN A 73 -15.47 -7.37 8.94
CA ASN A 73 -14.35 -6.50 9.27
C ASN A 73 -13.56 -6.05 8.03
N LEU A 74 -13.27 -6.96 7.10
CA LEU A 74 -12.62 -6.62 5.83
C LEU A 74 -13.46 -5.64 5.01
N MET A 75 -14.77 -5.92 4.85
CA MET A 75 -15.67 -5.07 4.08
C MET A 75 -15.83 -3.69 4.71
N ARG A 76 -15.82 -3.58 6.04
CA ARG A 76 -15.80 -2.27 6.73
C ARG A 76 -14.55 -1.48 6.36
N GLY A 77 -13.38 -2.12 6.38
CA GLY A 77 -12.12 -1.50 5.99
C GLY A 77 -12.12 -1.05 4.53
N ILE A 78 -12.58 -1.91 3.61
CA ILE A 78 -12.70 -1.58 2.17
C ILE A 78 -13.66 -0.40 1.97
N ALA A 79 -14.85 -0.45 2.58
CA ALA A 79 -15.84 0.61 2.47
C ALA A 79 -15.33 1.93 3.05
N TRP A 80 -14.58 1.88 4.16
CA TRP A 80 -13.95 3.07 4.74
C TRP A 80 -12.91 3.66 3.78
N GLY A 81 -12.00 2.83 3.25
CA GLY A 81 -10.98 3.28 2.30
C GLY A 81 -11.57 3.90 1.03
N CYS A 82 -12.61 3.27 0.46
CA CYS A 82 -13.33 3.81 -0.69
C CYS A 82 -13.97 5.17 -0.39
N ARG A 83 -14.56 5.33 0.79
CA ARG A 83 -15.19 6.58 1.22
C ARG A 83 -14.18 7.70 1.40
N GLU A 84 -13.03 7.40 1.99
CA GLU A 84 -11.95 8.38 2.22
C GLU A 84 -11.48 9.04 0.92
N VAL A 85 -11.44 8.28 -0.16
CA VAL A 85 -10.94 8.77 -1.46
C VAL A 85 -12.07 9.12 -2.45
N GLY A 86 -13.33 9.00 -2.04
CA GLY A 86 -14.48 9.26 -2.91
C GLY A 86 -14.62 8.26 -4.06
N CYS A 87 -14.20 7.02 -3.85
CA CYS A 87 -14.25 5.91 -4.80
C CYS A 87 -15.51 5.06 -4.57
N ALA A 88 -16.20 4.65 -5.63
CA ALA A 88 -17.39 3.83 -5.51
C ALA A 88 -17.02 2.34 -5.45
N LEU A 89 -17.38 1.64 -4.37
CA LEU A 89 -17.34 0.18 -4.33
C LEU A 89 -18.56 -0.36 -5.11
N ILE A 90 -18.34 -0.88 -6.33
CA ILE A 90 -19.46 -1.23 -7.24
C ILE A 90 -19.69 -2.72 -7.39
N GLY A 91 -18.87 -3.55 -6.77
CA GLY A 91 -18.97 -5.01 -6.80
C GLY A 91 -17.67 -5.67 -6.41
N GLY A 92 -17.62 -6.95 -6.56
CA GLY A 92 -16.49 -7.79 -6.24
C GLY A 92 -16.88 -9.28 -6.30
N GLU A 93 -16.03 -10.12 -5.75
CA GLU A 93 -16.26 -11.56 -5.64
C GLU A 93 -15.78 -12.06 -4.28
N THR A 94 -16.59 -12.89 -3.62
CA THR A 94 -16.22 -13.60 -2.40
C THR A 94 -16.28 -15.09 -2.62
N ALA A 95 -15.12 -15.75 -2.65
CA ALA A 95 -14.99 -17.17 -2.93
C ALA A 95 -14.60 -17.99 -1.70
N GLN A 96 -15.22 -19.15 -1.53
CA GLN A 96 -14.75 -20.14 -0.58
C GLN A 96 -14.07 -21.29 -1.32
N MET A 97 -12.78 -21.49 -1.08
CA MET A 97 -11.93 -22.43 -1.83
C MET A 97 -11.10 -23.33 -0.89
N PRO A 98 -11.72 -24.28 -0.17
CA PRO A 98 -11.04 -25.09 0.84
C PRO A 98 -10.01 -26.08 0.25
N GLN A 99 -10.03 -26.30 -1.07
CA GLN A 99 -9.04 -27.15 -1.76
C GLN A 99 -7.83 -26.36 -2.26
N VAL A 100 -7.90 -25.03 -2.27
CA VAL A 100 -6.81 -24.14 -2.69
C VAL A 100 -6.09 -23.58 -1.46
N TYR A 101 -6.83 -23.18 -0.45
CA TYR A 101 -6.32 -22.65 0.81
C TYR A 101 -6.53 -23.64 1.94
N SER A 102 -5.59 -23.70 2.88
CA SER A 102 -5.62 -24.63 4.01
C SER A 102 -5.97 -23.90 5.32
N GLY A 103 -6.60 -24.60 6.25
CA GLY A 103 -6.89 -24.05 7.60
C GLY A 103 -7.70 -22.76 7.53
N ASP A 104 -7.13 -21.68 8.08
CA ASP A 104 -7.71 -20.31 8.11
C ASP A 104 -7.09 -19.38 7.07
N GLU A 105 -6.43 -19.93 6.07
CA GLU A 105 -5.80 -19.12 5.02
C GLU A 105 -6.83 -18.39 4.18
N MET A 106 -6.42 -17.21 3.76
CA MET A 106 -7.21 -16.33 2.89
C MET A 106 -6.29 -15.45 2.04
N ASP A 107 -6.82 -14.95 0.95
CA ASP A 107 -6.16 -13.97 0.11
C ASP A 107 -7.15 -12.90 -0.35
N LEU A 108 -6.64 -11.73 -0.69
CA LEU A 108 -7.45 -10.62 -1.18
C LEU A 108 -6.68 -9.80 -2.21
N ALA A 109 -7.41 -9.39 -3.23
CA ALA A 109 -6.94 -8.49 -4.26
C ALA A 109 -7.96 -7.38 -4.50
N GLY A 110 -7.45 -6.18 -4.77
CA GLY A 110 -8.25 -5.04 -5.18
C GLY A 110 -8.01 -4.71 -6.64
N PHE A 111 -9.01 -4.14 -7.26
CA PHE A 111 -8.93 -3.60 -8.61
C PHE A 111 -9.56 -2.20 -8.60
N VAL A 112 -8.79 -1.19 -8.95
CA VAL A 112 -9.25 0.19 -9.03
C VAL A 112 -9.19 0.69 -10.46
N VAL A 113 -10.20 1.45 -10.84
CA VAL A 113 -10.19 2.27 -12.06
C VAL A 113 -10.30 3.73 -11.67
N GLY A 114 -9.40 4.52 -12.18
CA GLY A 114 -9.41 5.98 -12.08
C GLY A 114 -9.42 6.62 -13.45
N VAL A 115 -9.51 7.94 -13.45
CA VAL A 115 -9.54 8.76 -14.67
C VAL A 115 -8.69 10.00 -14.48
N VAL A 116 -8.05 10.43 -15.55
CA VAL A 116 -7.32 11.69 -15.66
C VAL A 116 -7.58 12.29 -17.04
N GLU A 117 -7.63 13.62 -17.14
CA GLU A 117 -7.59 14.27 -18.46
C GLU A 117 -6.23 14.02 -19.11
N ARG A 118 -6.20 13.77 -20.43
CA ARG A 118 -4.96 13.47 -21.15
C ARG A 118 -3.89 14.53 -20.97
N ASP A 119 -4.29 15.80 -20.93
CA ASP A 119 -3.39 16.94 -20.74
C ASP A 119 -2.88 17.11 -19.30
N GLN A 120 -3.44 16.36 -18.34
CA GLN A 120 -3.06 16.33 -16.91
C GLN A 120 -2.35 15.04 -16.49
N LEU A 121 -2.15 14.12 -17.43
CA LEU A 121 -1.49 12.85 -17.17
C LEU A 121 -0.04 13.08 -16.72
N LEU A 122 0.33 12.57 -15.55
CA LEU A 122 1.70 12.61 -15.06
C LEU A 122 2.55 11.57 -15.80
N GLU A 123 3.55 12.06 -16.50
CA GLU A 123 4.47 11.25 -17.29
C GLU A 123 5.93 11.66 -17.02
N SER A 124 6.88 10.75 -17.21
CA SER A 124 8.30 10.98 -16.99
C SER A 124 8.85 12.19 -17.78
N ARG A 125 8.30 12.45 -18.96
CA ARG A 125 8.69 13.60 -19.81
C ARG A 125 8.50 14.99 -19.18
N ASN A 126 7.74 15.08 -18.08
CA ASN A 126 7.53 16.33 -17.35
C ASN A 126 8.62 16.59 -16.31
N ILE A 127 9.50 15.62 -16.07
CA ILE A 127 10.58 15.69 -15.08
C ILE A 127 11.84 16.22 -15.74
N GLU A 128 12.46 17.26 -15.15
CA GLU A 128 13.61 17.96 -15.69
C GLU A 128 14.73 18.08 -14.66
N THR A 129 15.95 18.29 -15.16
CA THR A 129 17.11 18.62 -14.32
C THR A 129 16.83 19.84 -13.45
N GLY A 130 17.12 19.72 -12.15
CA GLY A 130 16.85 20.79 -11.17
C GLY A 130 15.50 20.66 -10.47
N ASN A 131 14.65 19.69 -10.85
CA ASN A 131 13.46 19.38 -10.07
C ASN A 131 13.84 18.89 -8.68
N ILE A 132 13.05 19.25 -7.68
CA ILE A 132 13.28 18.90 -6.27
C ILE A 132 12.46 17.66 -5.92
N LEU A 133 13.11 16.69 -5.29
CA LEU A 133 12.44 15.53 -4.71
C LEU A 133 11.89 15.85 -3.33
N ILE A 134 10.60 15.64 -3.15
CA ILE A 134 9.91 15.82 -1.87
C ILE A 134 9.42 14.46 -1.39
N GLY A 135 9.93 14.00 -0.24
CA GLY A 135 9.46 12.78 0.41
C GLY A 135 8.22 13.05 1.25
N VAL A 136 7.15 12.31 0.99
CA VAL A 136 5.96 12.27 1.84
C VAL A 136 6.05 11.05 2.75
N PRO A 137 6.06 11.23 4.10
CA PRO A 137 6.35 10.13 5.03
C PRO A 137 5.28 9.05 5.04
N SER A 138 5.71 7.80 5.23
CA SER A 138 4.83 6.66 5.47
C SER A 138 4.25 6.66 6.89
N SER A 139 3.19 5.87 7.10
CA SER A 139 2.63 5.58 8.44
C SER A 139 3.34 4.40 9.13
N GLY A 140 4.16 3.66 8.40
CA GLY A 140 4.82 2.42 8.81
C GLY A 140 5.24 1.60 7.59
N LEU A 141 5.20 0.28 7.72
CA LEU A 141 5.57 -0.65 6.65
C LEU A 141 4.60 -0.63 5.45
N HIS A 142 3.41 -0.08 5.65
CA HIS A 142 2.33 -0.16 4.68
C HIS A 142 1.94 -1.62 4.39
N THR A 143 2.19 -2.11 3.17
CA THR A 143 1.88 -3.46 2.72
C THR A 143 3.11 -4.25 2.25
N ASN A 144 4.31 -3.69 2.41
CA ASN A 144 5.55 -4.29 1.89
C ASN A 144 6.45 -4.82 3.01
N GLY A 145 7.34 -5.75 2.67
CA GLY A 145 8.35 -6.30 3.58
C GLY A 145 7.84 -7.29 4.62
N PHE A 146 6.57 -7.67 4.63
CA PHE A 146 5.99 -8.54 5.66
C PHE A 146 6.55 -9.96 5.68
N SER A 147 6.99 -10.50 4.55
CA SER A 147 7.70 -11.79 4.52
C SER A 147 9.02 -11.73 5.27
N LEU A 148 9.75 -10.61 5.17
CA LEU A 148 10.97 -10.37 5.93
C LEU A 148 10.67 -10.22 7.42
N VAL A 149 9.67 -9.40 7.77
CA VAL A 149 9.23 -9.16 9.16
C VAL A 149 8.85 -10.48 9.85
N ARG A 150 8.02 -11.31 9.20
CA ARG A 150 7.60 -12.61 9.75
C ARG A 150 8.78 -13.52 10.01
N ARG A 151 9.78 -13.52 9.13
CA ARG A 151 11.01 -14.28 9.33
C ARG A 151 11.85 -13.72 10.48
N VAL A 152 12.04 -12.39 10.56
CA VAL A 152 12.84 -11.72 11.60
C VAL A 152 12.28 -12.01 12.99
N PHE A 153 10.97 -11.88 13.16
CA PHE A 153 10.30 -12.09 14.45
C PHE A 153 9.78 -13.51 14.65
N ASN A 154 9.97 -14.40 13.66
CA ASN A 154 9.53 -15.80 13.70
C ASN A 154 8.03 -15.96 14.04
N THR A 155 7.19 -15.06 13.51
CA THR A 155 5.76 -14.99 13.87
C THR A 155 4.97 -16.24 13.50
N ASP A 156 5.44 -17.03 12.54
CA ASP A 156 4.76 -18.25 12.12
C ASP A 156 4.92 -19.38 13.15
N ALA A 157 6.08 -19.46 13.83
CA ALA A 157 6.31 -20.45 14.88
C ALA A 157 5.91 -19.94 16.27
N ASP A 158 6.05 -18.63 16.52
CA ASP A 158 5.68 -18.02 17.79
C ASP A 158 4.88 -16.72 17.56
N PRO A 159 3.56 -16.79 17.32
CA PRO A 159 2.74 -15.60 17.15
C PRO A 159 2.62 -14.75 18.43
N THR A 160 3.05 -15.26 19.61
CA THR A 160 2.98 -14.48 20.87
C THR A 160 3.91 -13.27 20.85
N VAL A 161 4.94 -13.28 19.99
CA VAL A 161 5.84 -12.13 19.78
C VAL A 161 5.09 -10.87 19.35
N LEU A 162 3.95 -11.01 18.67
CA LEU A 162 3.12 -9.89 18.23
C LEU A 162 2.52 -9.08 19.38
N TYR A 163 2.36 -9.69 20.57
CA TYR A 163 1.87 -9.03 21.78
C TYR A 163 2.98 -8.41 22.63
N ARG A 164 4.24 -8.59 22.23
CA ARG A 164 5.39 -8.02 22.95
C ARG A 164 5.54 -6.53 22.63
N ARG A 165 5.99 -5.78 23.67
CA ARG A 165 6.46 -4.41 23.54
C ARG A 165 7.98 -4.41 23.38
N PHE A 166 8.48 -3.70 22.40
CA PHE A 166 9.91 -3.52 22.17
C PHE A 166 10.31 -2.09 22.51
N ASP A 167 11.52 -1.90 22.97
CA ASP A 167 12.05 -0.58 23.25
C ASP A 167 12.02 0.31 22.00
N GLY A 168 11.55 1.54 22.19
CA GLY A 168 11.39 2.50 21.10
C GLY A 168 10.06 2.42 20.34
N LEU A 169 9.22 1.41 20.58
CA LEU A 169 7.86 1.35 20.05
C LEU A 169 6.83 1.84 21.08
N ASN A 170 5.84 2.59 20.63
CA ASN A 170 4.75 3.07 21.48
C ASN A 170 3.67 2.01 21.74
N HIS A 171 3.57 1.00 20.87
CA HIS A 171 2.55 -0.04 20.87
C HIS A 171 3.19 -1.43 20.87
N GLN A 172 2.36 -2.47 21.04
CA GLN A 172 2.78 -3.86 20.81
C GLN A 172 3.22 -4.03 19.34
N LEU A 173 4.10 -4.99 19.09
CA LEU A 173 4.63 -5.22 17.74
C LEU A 173 3.51 -5.41 16.70
N GLY A 174 2.52 -6.23 17.01
CA GLY A 174 1.41 -6.51 16.10
C GLY A 174 0.58 -5.26 15.78
N GLU A 175 0.26 -4.43 16.78
CA GLU A 175 -0.43 -3.16 16.56
C GLU A 175 0.38 -2.23 15.65
N GLN A 176 1.70 -2.15 15.89
CA GLN A 176 2.60 -1.33 15.08
C GLN A 176 2.70 -1.83 13.63
N LEU A 177 2.68 -3.15 13.42
CA LEU A 177 2.72 -3.77 12.10
C LEU A 177 1.40 -3.60 11.33
N LEU A 178 0.27 -3.53 12.03
CA LEU A 178 -1.06 -3.37 11.43
C LEU A 178 -1.48 -1.90 11.26
N VAL A 179 -0.60 -0.93 11.56
CA VAL A 179 -0.89 0.47 11.21
C VAL A 179 -1.30 0.54 9.73
N PRO A 180 -2.46 1.16 9.42
CA PRO A 180 -2.94 1.22 8.05
C PRO A 180 -2.00 1.95 7.10
N HIS A 181 -1.98 1.53 5.87
CA HIS A 181 -1.32 2.19 4.76
C HIS A 181 -1.86 3.62 4.62
N ARG A 182 -0.97 4.60 4.56
CA ARG A 182 -1.38 6.00 4.43
C ARG A 182 -2.02 6.25 3.07
N SER A 183 -3.24 6.77 3.09
CA SER A 183 -3.88 7.30 1.89
C SER A 183 -3.25 8.64 1.52
N TYR A 184 -2.57 8.68 0.38
CA TYR A 184 -1.97 9.91 -0.13
C TYR A 184 -2.91 10.72 -1.01
N TYR A 185 -3.97 10.09 -1.53
CA TYR A 185 -4.87 10.74 -2.47
C TYR A 185 -5.50 12.04 -1.93
N PRO A 186 -6.06 12.10 -0.71
CA PRO A 186 -6.64 13.34 -0.19
C PRO A 186 -5.62 14.47 -0.02
N LEU A 187 -4.36 14.11 0.28
CA LEU A 187 -3.27 15.05 0.43
C LEU A 187 -2.75 15.58 -0.91
N MET A 188 -2.61 14.68 -1.90
CA MET A 188 -1.96 14.98 -3.17
C MET A 188 -2.91 15.53 -4.23
N ALA A 189 -4.19 15.12 -4.22
CA ALA A 189 -5.15 15.55 -5.22
C ALA A 189 -5.23 17.08 -5.42
N PRO A 190 -5.20 17.93 -4.37
CA PRO A 190 -5.22 19.38 -4.52
C PRO A 190 -3.96 19.97 -5.18
N VAL A 191 -2.84 19.25 -5.16
CA VAL A 191 -1.53 19.75 -5.61
C VAL A 191 -0.98 19.04 -6.85
N LEU A 192 -1.76 18.14 -7.47
CA LEU A 192 -1.33 17.38 -8.64
C LEU A 192 -0.88 18.26 -9.80
N GLY A 193 -1.49 19.43 -10.00
CA GLY A 193 -1.08 20.39 -11.02
C GLY A 193 0.24 21.12 -10.72
N MET A 194 0.86 20.89 -9.55
CA MET A 194 2.10 21.52 -9.12
C MET A 194 3.31 20.56 -9.18
N VAL A 195 3.07 19.26 -9.47
CA VAL A 195 4.11 18.23 -9.47
C VAL A 195 4.35 17.71 -10.89
N ASN A 196 5.59 17.35 -11.19
CA ASN A 196 6.00 16.84 -12.50
C ASN A 196 5.96 15.30 -12.55
N GLY A 197 5.94 14.63 -11.39
CA GLY A 197 5.87 13.18 -11.28
C GLY A 197 5.65 12.73 -9.85
N LEU A 198 5.17 11.51 -9.69
CA LEU A 198 4.95 10.85 -8.40
C LEU A 198 5.49 9.42 -8.46
N ALA A 199 6.22 9.01 -7.42
CA ALA A 199 6.63 7.62 -7.22
C ALA A 199 5.99 7.08 -5.94
N HIS A 200 5.25 5.99 -6.05
CA HIS A 200 4.76 5.22 -4.90
C HIS A 200 5.83 4.21 -4.51
N ILE A 201 6.48 4.46 -3.37
CA ILE A 201 7.57 3.59 -2.89
C ILE A 201 6.96 2.35 -2.24
N THR A 202 7.02 1.24 -2.95
CA THR A 202 6.52 -0.09 -2.58
C THR A 202 7.64 -1.13 -2.74
N GLY A 203 7.33 -2.39 -3.06
CA GLY A 203 8.33 -3.43 -3.29
C GLY A 203 9.40 -3.02 -4.31
N GLY A 204 10.65 -3.23 -3.96
CA GLY A 204 11.82 -2.70 -4.67
C GLY A 204 12.39 -1.41 -4.04
N GLY A 205 11.63 -0.76 -3.16
CA GLY A 205 12.05 0.41 -2.40
C GLY A 205 12.42 1.62 -3.26
N LEU A 206 13.13 2.57 -2.67
CA LEU A 206 13.63 3.76 -3.38
C LEU A 206 14.44 3.40 -4.64
N PRO A 207 15.41 2.45 -4.59
CA PRO A 207 16.21 2.11 -5.76
C PRO A 207 15.42 1.53 -6.94
N GLY A 208 14.32 0.84 -6.65
CA GLY A 208 13.49 0.23 -7.70
C GLY A 208 12.40 1.13 -8.24
N LYS A 209 11.81 1.97 -7.41
CA LYS A 209 10.60 2.74 -7.77
C LYS A 209 10.90 4.13 -8.30
N LEU A 210 11.91 4.81 -7.75
CA LEU A 210 12.23 6.17 -8.17
C LEU A 210 12.79 6.23 -9.60
N PRO A 211 13.75 5.39 -10.01
CA PRO A 211 14.23 5.39 -11.40
C PRO A 211 13.14 5.12 -12.43
N ALA A 212 12.11 4.35 -12.08
CA ALA A 212 11.04 3.98 -13.00
C ALA A 212 10.17 5.16 -13.47
N ILE A 213 10.23 6.29 -12.77
CA ILE A 213 9.50 7.51 -13.17
C ILE A 213 10.39 8.56 -13.84
N LEU A 214 11.71 8.37 -13.81
CA LEU A 214 12.67 9.33 -14.40
C LEU A 214 12.81 9.10 -15.90
N PRO A 215 13.07 10.16 -16.69
CA PRO A 215 13.62 10.02 -18.03
C PRO A 215 14.95 9.26 -18.02
N ASP A 216 15.27 8.57 -19.13
CA ASP A 216 16.45 7.71 -19.24
C ASP A 216 17.79 8.44 -19.05
N ASP A 217 17.83 9.74 -19.30
CA ASP A 217 18.99 10.62 -19.19
C ASP A 217 19.11 11.35 -17.85
N LEU A 218 18.17 11.12 -16.91
CA LEU A 218 18.17 11.75 -15.60
C LEU A 218 18.46 10.76 -14.47
N ALA A 219 19.06 11.28 -13.41
CA ALA A 219 19.28 10.56 -12.17
C ALA A 219 18.76 11.36 -10.97
N ALA A 220 18.34 10.66 -9.93
CA ALA A 220 17.95 11.26 -8.67
C ALA A 220 19.12 11.25 -7.68
N GLU A 221 19.44 12.40 -7.10
CA GLU A 221 20.35 12.51 -5.98
C GLU A 221 19.56 12.51 -4.67
N ILE A 222 19.84 11.54 -3.79
CA ILE A 222 19.15 11.38 -2.51
C ILE A 222 20.14 11.56 -1.37
N ASN A 223 19.87 12.54 -0.50
CA ASN A 223 20.64 12.73 0.72
C ASN A 223 20.08 11.80 1.81
N LEU A 224 20.75 10.69 2.03
CA LEU A 224 20.41 9.75 3.11
C LEU A 224 20.51 10.44 4.46
N GLY A 225 19.50 10.27 5.32
CA GLY A 225 19.42 10.94 6.63
C GLY A 225 18.70 12.28 6.62
N SER A 226 18.23 12.76 5.47
CA SER A 226 17.42 13.99 5.38
C SER A 226 15.98 13.82 5.90
N TRP A 227 15.57 12.61 6.23
CA TRP A 227 14.24 12.31 6.83
C TRP A 227 14.37 11.43 8.08
N PRO A 228 13.41 11.51 9.02
CA PRO A 228 13.39 10.63 10.18
C PRO A 228 13.00 9.21 9.80
N VAL A 229 13.78 8.23 10.25
CA VAL A 229 13.45 6.80 10.11
C VAL A 229 12.58 6.39 11.29
N LEU A 230 11.40 5.85 11.02
CA LEU A 230 10.47 5.39 12.06
C LEU A 230 11.09 4.25 12.90
N PRO A 231 10.81 4.20 14.21
CA PRO A 231 11.40 3.21 15.13
C PRO A 231 11.21 1.76 14.71
N ILE A 232 10.08 1.42 14.07
CA ILE A 232 9.80 0.07 13.60
C ILE A 232 10.84 -0.43 12.57
N PHE A 233 11.31 0.44 11.66
CA PHE A 233 12.34 0.05 10.69
C PHE A 233 13.68 -0.22 11.37
N LYS A 234 14.06 0.60 12.36
CA LYS A 234 15.27 0.40 13.15
C LYS A 234 15.23 -0.91 13.95
N LEU A 235 14.05 -1.23 14.50
CA LEU A 235 13.84 -2.48 15.22
C LEU A 235 14.00 -3.68 14.27
N ILE A 236 13.33 -3.68 13.12
CA ILE A 236 13.42 -4.76 12.12
C ILE A 236 14.88 -4.96 11.67
N GLN A 237 15.57 -3.86 11.39
CA GLN A 237 16.96 -3.88 10.98
C GLN A 237 17.86 -4.52 12.03
N LYS A 238 17.71 -4.08 13.29
CA LYS A 238 18.51 -4.57 14.42
C LYS A 238 18.24 -6.05 14.70
N GLU A 239 16.99 -6.43 14.85
CA GLU A 239 16.61 -7.81 15.19
C GLU A 239 16.93 -8.79 14.04
N GLY A 240 16.86 -8.33 12.79
CA GLY A 240 17.17 -9.13 11.61
C GLY A 240 18.64 -9.10 11.18
N GLY A 241 19.48 -8.24 11.75
CA GLY A 241 20.85 -8.02 11.28
C GLY A 241 20.91 -7.58 9.81
N ILE A 242 19.95 -6.74 9.36
CA ILE A 242 19.73 -6.40 7.95
C ILE A 242 20.60 -5.20 7.57
N SER A 243 21.26 -5.28 6.40
CA SER A 243 22.05 -4.16 5.89
C SER A 243 21.19 -2.98 5.48
N ASP A 244 21.74 -1.76 5.52
CA ASP A 244 21.06 -0.54 5.05
C ASP A 244 20.57 -0.68 3.61
N GLN A 245 21.39 -1.26 2.74
CA GLN A 245 21.06 -1.48 1.34
C GLN A 245 19.79 -2.34 1.18
N GLU A 246 19.69 -3.42 1.95
CA GLU A 246 18.49 -4.29 1.90
C GLU A 246 17.27 -3.59 2.52
N MET A 247 17.45 -2.78 3.58
CA MET A 247 16.36 -1.99 4.15
C MET A 247 15.77 -1.03 3.11
N TYR A 248 16.59 -0.30 2.36
CA TYR A 248 16.13 0.61 1.29
C TYR A 248 15.56 -0.11 0.07
N ARG A 249 15.84 -1.41 -0.08
CA ARG A 249 15.29 -2.22 -1.17
C ARG A 249 13.93 -2.84 -0.83
N VAL A 250 13.72 -3.13 0.45
CA VAL A 250 12.50 -3.80 0.92
C VAL A 250 11.42 -2.81 1.33
N PHE A 251 11.83 -1.67 1.95
CA PHE A 251 10.95 -0.67 2.55
C PHE A 251 11.01 0.70 1.89
#